data_aeffa8a2e623da76ddc2da8375434b68
#
_entry.id   aeffa8a2e623da76ddc2da8375434b68
#
_cell.length_a   1.000
_cell.length_b   1.000
_cell.length_c   1.000
_cell.angle_alpha   90.00
_cell.angle_beta   90.00
_cell.angle_gamma   90.00
#
_symmetry.space_group_name_H-M   'P 1'
#
loop_
_entity.id
_entity.type
_entity.pdbx_description
1 polymer ?
#
loop_
_entity_poly.entity_id
_entity_poly.type
_entity_poly.pdbx_seq_one_letter_code
_entity_poly.pdbx_strand_id
1 'polypeptide(L)'
;MNIMYQYNDLKAKTVLVTGASGDIGLAICAKFLDQDFDVYALYKSNAVQLTELKETHPAGNKLSIIQCDLADPQSVSALCAHLTQAAGKLDVLVNNAGIVKDSLFASMSFDDFSQVVDTNLFSIFRLTKEALMLLRSAESPAIINVASIAAIIPSVGQANYSASKGAILGFTRTLAAELAPYGVRVNAIAPGMIESKMVKKVSRTVVRGVTASIPLRRLGKCDEVANTVVYLGSTASSYIVGQTIVIDGGLVMR
;
A
#
# COMPACT_ATOMS: atom_id res chain seq x y z
N MET A 1 17.42 18.66 -11.23
CA MET A 1 16.09 19.28 -11.27
C MET A 1 15.07 18.13 -11.22
N ASN A 2 14.47 17.86 -10.05
CA ASN A 2 13.43 16.84 -9.95
C ASN A 2 12.18 17.41 -10.63
N ILE A 3 11.86 16.89 -11.81
CA ILE A 3 10.58 17.20 -12.46
C ILE A 3 9.52 16.44 -11.66
N MET A 4 8.83 17.14 -10.76
CA MET A 4 7.70 16.60 -10.06
C MET A 4 6.51 16.64 -11.03
N TYR A 5 6.06 15.47 -11.48
CA TYR A 5 4.82 15.39 -12.25
C TYR A 5 3.66 15.80 -11.34
N GLN A 6 3.01 16.91 -11.65
CA GLN A 6 1.78 17.33 -10.98
C GLN A 6 0.59 16.85 -11.78
N TYR A 7 -0.28 16.09 -11.13
CA TYR A 7 -1.57 15.69 -11.67
C TYR A 7 -2.60 16.76 -11.28
N ASN A 8 -3.03 17.59 -12.21
CA ASN A 8 -3.93 18.72 -11.93
C ASN A 8 -5.29 18.33 -11.34
N ASP A 9 -5.69 17.07 -11.50
CA ASP A 9 -6.95 16.51 -10.98
C ASP A 9 -6.88 16.06 -9.52
N LEU A 10 -5.71 16.18 -8.87
CA LEU A 10 -5.49 15.65 -7.53
C LEU A 10 -5.68 16.68 -6.40
N LYS A 11 -5.98 17.96 -6.71
CA LYS A 11 -6.17 19.01 -5.70
C LYS A 11 -7.44 18.78 -4.87
N ALA A 12 -7.35 19.07 -3.57
CA ALA A 12 -8.46 18.95 -2.60
C ALA A 12 -9.08 17.54 -2.54
N LYS A 13 -8.27 16.51 -2.74
CA LYS A 13 -8.66 15.10 -2.62
C LYS A 13 -8.14 14.49 -1.32
N THR A 14 -8.77 13.41 -0.92
CA THR A 14 -8.44 12.70 0.32
C THR A 14 -7.82 11.33 0.02
N VAL A 15 -6.77 10.97 0.75
CA VAL A 15 -6.17 9.65 0.69
C VAL A 15 -6.02 9.03 2.09
N LEU A 16 -6.37 7.76 2.20
CA LEU A 16 -6.11 6.94 3.39
C LEU A 16 -4.99 5.94 3.08
N VAL A 17 -3.91 6.00 3.86
CA VAL A 17 -2.76 5.11 3.70
C VAL A 17 -2.60 4.23 4.93
N THR A 18 -2.72 2.92 4.77
CA THR A 18 -2.49 1.96 5.86
C THR A 18 -1.01 1.59 5.97
N GLY A 19 -0.54 1.28 7.19
CA GLY A 19 0.88 1.00 7.41
C GLY A 19 1.78 2.17 7.03
N ALA A 20 1.30 3.39 7.22
CA ALA A 20 1.95 4.63 6.81
C ALA A 20 3.28 4.89 7.53
N SER A 21 3.50 4.32 8.71
CA SER A 21 4.79 4.43 9.45
C SER A 21 5.91 3.53 8.91
N GLY A 22 5.62 2.63 7.95
CA GLY A 22 6.64 1.87 7.23
C GLY A 22 7.30 2.69 6.12
N ASP A 23 8.50 2.28 5.67
CA ASP A 23 9.29 3.06 4.71
C ASP A 23 8.54 3.35 3.39
N ILE A 24 7.84 2.35 2.82
CA ILE A 24 7.00 2.53 1.63
C ILE A 24 5.79 3.42 1.93
N GLY A 25 5.08 3.16 3.05
CA GLY A 25 3.91 3.94 3.44
C GLY A 25 4.23 5.40 3.69
N LEU A 26 5.38 5.69 4.32
CA LEU A 26 5.87 7.04 4.55
C LEU A 26 6.16 7.78 3.24
N ALA A 27 6.83 7.11 2.29
CA ALA A 27 7.08 7.67 0.95
C ALA A 27 5.77 7.92 0.19
N ILE A 28 4.78 7.03 0.30
CA ILE A 28 3.46 7.22 -0.28
C ILE A 28 2.78 8.47 0.31
N CYS A 29 2.78 8.63 1.64
CA CYS A 29 2.23 9.82 2.29
C CYS A 29 2.91 11.09 1.80
N ALA A 30 4.25 11.13 1.77
CA ALA A 30 5.01 12.28 1.28
C ALA A 30 4.64 12.63 -0.17
N LYS A 31 4.53 11.64 -1.07
CA LYS A 31 4.17 11.87 -2.47
C LYS A 31 2.73 12.37 -2.66
N PHE A 32 1.78 11.95 -1.82
CA PHE A 32 0.43 12.52 -1.86
C PHE A 32 0.38 13.94 -1.28
N LEU A 33 1.17 14.25 -0.25
CA LEU A 33 1.34 15.63 0.23
C LEU A 33 1.94 16.54 -0.85
N ASP A 34 2.93 16.06 -1.63
CA ASP A 34 3.49 16.75 -2.79
C ASP A 34 2.42 17.10 -3.85
N GLN A 35 1.32 16.32 -3.91
CA GLN A 35 0.18 16.53 -4.82
C GLN A 35 -0.98 17.30 -4.16
N ASP A 36 -0.77 17.89 -2.99
CA ASP A 36 -1.75 18.70 -2.27
C ASP A 36 -2.98 17.94 -1.71
N PHE A 37 -2.84 16.62 -1.45
CA PHE A 37 -3.88 15.81 -0.81
C PHE A 37 -4.00 16.09 0.69
N ASP A 38 -5.23 15.91 1.20
CA ASP A 38 -5.44 15.65 2.63
C ASP A 38 -5.13 14.16 2.91
N VAL A 39 -4.05 13.90 3.65
CA VAL A 39 -3.50 12.55 3.86
C VAL A 39 -3.87 12.06 5.25
N TYR A 40 -4.60 10.95 5.32
CA TYR A 40 -4.89 10.21 6.53
C TYR A 40 -3.92 9.03 6.64
N ALA A 41 -2.92 9.16 7.50
CA ALA A 41 -1.83 8.21 7.67
C ALA A 41 -2.08 7.29 8.87
N LEU A 42 -2.35 5.99 8.59
CA LEU A 42 -2.62 5.03 9.65
C LEU A 42 -1.34 4.35 10.15
N TYR A 43 -1.21 4.28 11.47
CA TYR A 43 -0.19 3.50 12.14
C TYR A 43 -0.79 2.62 13.24
N LYS A 44 -0.11 1.53 13.62
CA LYS A 44 -0.52 0.66 14.73
C LYS A 44 0.15 1.04 16.05
N SER A 45 1.48 1.14 16.08
CA SER A 45 2.25 1.25 17.33
C SER A 45 3.24 2.41 17.37
N ASN A 46 3.76 2.89 16.25
CA ASN A 46 4.82 3.90 16.22
C ASN A 46 4.54 4.95 15.15
N ALA A 47 4.45 6.22 15.56
CA ALA A 47 4.17 7.36 14.69
C ALA A 47 5.38 8.29 14.49
N VAL A 48 6.55 8.02 15.07
CA VAL A 48 7.69 8.95 15.09
C VAL A 48 8.04 9.49 13.70
N GLN A 49 8.17 8.62 12.69
CA GLN A 49 8.50 9.05 11.32
C GLN A 49 7.36 9.85 10.66
N LEU A 50 6.10 9.56 11.00
CA LEU A 50 4.95 10.35 10.52
C LEU A 50 4.91 11.74 11.17
N THR A 51 5.25 11.83 12.44
CA THR A 51 5.37 13.12 13.15
C THR A 51 6.48 13.96 12.55
N GLU A 52 7.66 13.37 12.29
CA GLU A 52 8.76 14.04 11.63
C GLU A 52 8.36 14.51 10.21
N LEU A 53 7.68 13.67 9.42
CA LEU A 53 7.15 14.05 8.10
C LEU A 53 6.18 15.24 8.23
N LYS A 54 5.29 15.22 9.22
CA LYS A 54 4.33 16.31 9.45
C LYS A 54 5.02 17.64 9.77
N GLU A 55 6.10 17.60 10.54
CA GLU A 55 6.86 18.79 10.96
C GLU A 55 7.76 19.33 9.84
N THR A 56 8.29 18.46 8.99
CA THR A 56 9.31 18.86 8.00
C THR A 56 8.76 19.08 6.59
N HIS A 57 7.60 18.47 6.26
CA HIS A 57 7.03 18.60 4.92
C HIS A 57 6.29 19.94 4.76
N PRO A 58 6.48 20.68 3.64
CA PRO A 58 5.79 21.97 3.40
C PRO A 58 4.27 21.89 3.50
N ALA A 59 3.66 20.77 3.10
CA ALA A 59 2.22 20.51 3.23
C ALA A 59 1.88 19.62 4.45
N GLY A 60 2.72 19.59 5.48
CA GLY A 60 2.53 18.74 6.66
C GLY A 60 1.26 19.03 7.46
N ASN A 61 0.69 20.23 7.33
CA ASN A 61 -0.60 20.59 7.91
C ASN A 61 -1.77 19.77 7.33
N LYS A 62 -1.60 19.16 6.14
CA LYS A 62 -2.57 18.25 5.51
C LYS A 62 -2.37 16.79 5.94
N LEU A 63 -1.41 16.48 6.79
CA LEU A 63 -1.18 15.13 7.30
C LEU A 63 -1.91 14.92 8.63
N SER A 64 -2.91 14.05 8.60
CA SER A 64 -3.61 13.54 9.79
C SER A 64 -3.05 12.17 10.17
N ILE A 65 -2.45 12.06 11.35
CA ILE A 65 -1.82 10.83 11.85
C ILE A 65 -2.83 10.13 12.77
N ILE A 66 -3.26 8.91 12.41
CA ILE A 66 -4.34 8.21 13.13
C ILE A 66 -3.85 6.83 13.56
N GLN A 67 -4.00 6.52 14.85
CA GLN A 67 -3.76 5.18 15.35
C GLN A 67 -4.96 4.29 15.03
N CYS A 68 -4.70 3.14 14.40
CA CYS A 68 -5.73 2.16 14.07
C CYS A 68 -5.13 0.75 14.07
N ASP A 69 -5.76 -0.16 14.81
CA ASP A 69 -5.49 -1.60 14.66
C ASP A 69 -6.46 -2.18 13.64
N LEU A 70 -5.96 -2.50 12.46
CA LEU A 70 -6.77 -3.06 11.37
C LEU A 70 -7.25 -4.51 11.65
N ALA A 71 -6.71 -5.18 12.67
CA ALA A 71 -7.20 -6.47 13.13
C ALA A 71 -8.47 -6.34 13.99
N ASP A 72 -8.68 -5.16 14.61
CA ASP A 72 -9.83 -4.87 15.45
C ASP A 72 -10.97 -4.21 14.65
N PRO A 73 -12.13 -4.89 14.48
CA PRO A 73 -13.27 -4.33 13.77
C PRO A 73 -13.79 -3.01 14.37
N GLN A 74 -13.71 -2.85 15.69
CA GLN A 74 -14.19 -1.63 16.37
C GLN A 74 -13.28 -0.44 16.04
N SER A 75 -11.96 -0.67 16.00
CA SER A 75 -10.98 0.35 15.58
C SER A 75 -11.21 0.80 14.13
N VAL A 76 -11.52 -0.15 13.23
CA VAL A 76 -11.82 0.15 11.82
C VAL A 76 -13.14 0.94 11.68
N SER A 77 -14.18 0.56 12.40
CA SER A 77 -15.47 1.26 12.37
C SER A 77 -15.35 2.69 12.91
N ALA A 78 -14.64 2.88 14.03
CA ALA A 78 -14.36 4.21 14.59
C ALA A 78 -13.56 5.10 13.62
N LEU A 79 -12.57 4.53 12.92
CA LEU A 79 -11.83 5.23 11.86
C LEU A 79 -12.77 5.70 10.75
N CYS A 80 -13.63 4.82 10.20
CA CYS A 80 -14.53 5.17 9.11
C CYS A 80 -15.57 6.20 9.54
N ALA A 81 -16.07 6.13 10.76
CA ALA A 81 -16.94 7.16 11.34
C ALA A 81 -16.23 8.52 11.43
N HIS A 82 -14.97 8.53 11.89
CA HIS A 82 -14.15 9.75 11.92
C HIS A 82 -13.96 10.34 10.50
N LEU A 83 -13.60 9.51 9.52
CA LEU A 83 -13.42 9.96 8.14
C LEU A 83 -14.72 10.51 7.53
N THR A 84 -15.87 9.91 7.87
CA THR A 84 -17.18 10.39 7.43
C THR A 84 -17.45 11.81 7.95
N GLN A 85 -17.13 12.08 9.21
CA GLN A 85 -17.30 13.41 9.80
C GLN A 85 -16.28 14.44 9.30
N ALA A 86 -15.02 14.02 9.11
CA ALA A 86 -13.94 14.92 8.77
C ALA A 86 -13.88 15.26 7.28
N ALA A 87 -14.17 14.31 6.40
CA ALA A 87 -14.01 14.45 4.95
C ALA A 87 -15.28 14.16 4.14
N GLY A 88 -16.18 13.30 4.61
CA GLY A 88 -17.41 12.90 3.94
C GLY A 88 -17.21 12.02 2.69
N LYS A 89 -15.97 11.88 2.20
CA LYS A 89 -15.58 11.08 1.04
C LYS A 89 -14.17 10.54 1.20
N LEU A 90 -13.81 9.57 0.38
CA LEU A 90 -12.45 9.04 0.25
C LEU A 90 -12.11 8.86 -1.23
N ASP A 91 -11.18 9.65 -1.75
CA ASP A 91 -10.78 9.59 -3.15
C ASP A 91 -9.80 8.44 -3.42
N VAL A 92 -8.88 8.17 -2.48
CA VAL A 92 -7.88 7.10 -2.65
C VAL A 92 -7.74 6.28 -1.36
N LEU A 93 -7.84 4.95 -1.48
CA LEU A 93 -7.50 4.00 -0.42
C LEU A 93 -6.23 3.23 -0.81
N VAL A 94 -5.16 3.36 0.00
CA VAL A 94 -3.92 2.60 -0.18
C VAL A 94 -3.80 1.54 0.91
N ASN A 95 -4.05 0.30 0.56
CA ASN A 95 -3.87 -0.86 1.42
C ASN A 95 -2.41 -1.31 1.38
N ASN A 96 -1.56 -0.67 2.20
CA ASN A 96 -0.12 -0.92 2.26
C ASN A 96 0.31 -1.68 3.52
N ALA A 97 -0.51 -1.72 4.57
CA ALA A 97 -0.17 -2.43 5.80
C ALA A 97 0.14 -3.92 5.53
N GLY A 98 1.19 -4.41 6.16
CA GLY A 98 1.56 -5.83 6.06
C GLY A 98 2.74 -6.18 6.94
N ILE A 99 2.83 -7.45 7.30
CA ILE A 99 3.92 -8.02 8.08
C ILE A 99 4.52 -9.22 7.36
N VAL A 100 5.74 -9.58 7.74
CA VAL A 100 6.42 -10.82 7.37
C VAL A 100 6.76 -11.62 8.64
N LYS A 101 6.67 -12.94 8.52
CA LYS A 101 7.14 -13.91 9.52
C LYS A 101 7.76 -15.08 8.75
N ASP A 102 9.00 -14.86 8.35
CA ASP A 102 9.73 -15.78 7.48
C ASP A 102 10.19 -17.02 8.25
N SER A 103 9.86 -18.19 7.75
CA SER A 103 10.29 -19.49 8.26
C SER A 103 10.15 -20.53 7.16
N LEU A 104 11.03 -21.54 7.12
CA LEU A 104 10.83 -22.69 6.24
C LEU A 104 9.51 -23.37 6.58
N PHE A 105 8.82 -23.91 5.59
CA PHE A 105 7.49 -24.50 5.76
C PHE A 105 7.44 -25.57 6.86
N ALA A 106 8.47 -26.41 6.93
CA ALA A 106 8.57 -27.45 7.97
C ALA A 106 8.65 -26.91 9.41
N SER A 107 9.08 -25.65 9.60
CA SER A 107 9.22 -25.00 10.91
C SER A 107 8.20 -23.87 11.12
N MET A 108 7.35 -23.58 10.13
CA MET A 108 6.36 -22.51 10.21
C MET A 108 5.22 -22.94 11.10
N SER A 109 4.93 -22.16 12.15
CA SER A 109 3.76 -22.39 12.99
C SER A 109 2.47 -21.97 12.28
N PHE A 110 1.34 -22.58 12.63
CA PHE A 110 0.03 -22.16 12.16
C PHE A 110 -0.30 -20.74 12.62
N ASP A 111 0.14 -20.36 13.82
CA ASP A 111 -0.07 -19.01 14.37
C ASP A 111 0.65 -17.95 13.54
N ASP A 112 1.90 -18.20 13.12
CA ASP A 112 2.63 -17.29 12.24
C ASP A 112 1.99 -17.19 10.86
N PHE A 113 1.51 -18.32 10.33
CA PHE A 113 0.76 -18.33 9.06
C PHE A 113 -0.52 -17.50 9.19
N SER A 114 -1.34 -17.77 10.19
CA SER A 114 -2.62 -17.11 10.42
C SER A 114 -2.46 -15.62 10.67
N GLN A 115 -1.48 -15.22 11.49
CA GLN A 115 -1.23 -13.82 11.79
C GLN A 115 -0.82 -13.01 10.55
N VAL A 116 0.00 -13.60 9.65
CA VAL A 116 0.37 -12.95 8.39
C VAL A 116 -0.84 -12.81 7.48
N VAL A 117 -1.68 -13.84 7.35
CA VAL A 117 -2.90 -13.79 6.54
C VAL A 117 -3.90 -12.78 7.11
N ASP A 118 -4.13 -12.78 8.42
CA ASP A 118 -5.05 -11.83 9.05
C ASP A 118 -4.60 -10.38 8.84
N THR A 119 -3.32 -10.10 9.09
CA THR A 119 -2.79 -8.74 8.94
C THR A 119 -2.72 -8.30 7.48
N ASN A 120 -2.30 -9.17 6.55
CA ASN A 120 -2.03 -8.76 5.17
C ASN A 120 -3.26 -8.82 4.26
N LEU A 121 -4.24 -9.68 4.56
CA LEU A 121 -5.41 -9.92 3.71
C LEU A 121 -6.71 -9.51 4.38
N PHE A 122 -7.01 -10.05 5.58
CA PHE A 122 -8.30 -9.77 6.20
C PHE A 122 -8.46 -8.32 6.62
N SER A 123 -7.36 -7.65 6.98
CA SER A 123 -7.36 -6.20 7.24
C SER A 123 -7.80 -5.40 6.00
N ILE A 124 -7.33 -5.79 4.82
CA ILE A 124 -7.72 -5.16 3.55
C ILE A 124 -9.22 -5.34 3.31
N PHE A 125 -9.73 -6.55 3.51
CA PHE A 125 -11.15 -6.82 3.36
C PHE A 125 -12.00 -5.97 4.33
N ARG A 126 -11.65 -5.99 5.64
CA ARG A 126 -12.39 -5.24 6.66
C ARG A 126 -12.44 -3.76 6.34
N LEU A 127 -11.28 -3.13 6.12
CA LEU A 127 -11.20 -1.70 5.86
C LEU A 127 -11.89 -1.31 4.55
N THR A 128 -11.65 -2.06 3.47
CA THR A 128 -12.24 -1.75 2.17
C THR A 128 -13.77 -1.84 2.21
N LYS A 129 -14.30 -2.85 2.90
CA LYS A 129 -15.76 -3.03 3.07
C LYS A 129 -16.37 -1.86 3.87
N GLU A 130 -15.74 -1.47 4.97
CA GLU A 130 -16.23 -0.39 5.84
C GLU A 130 -16.12 0.98 5.17
N ALA A 131 -15.04 1.22 4.41
CA ALA A 131 -14.81 2.47 3.69
C ALA A 131 -15.58 2.58 2.36
N LEU A 132 -16.33 1.54 1.95
CA LEU A 132 -16.92 1.48 0.61
C LEU A 132 -17.86 2.67 0.30
N MET A 133 -18.66 3.10 1.28
CA MET A 133 -19.57 4.22 1.08
C MET A 133 -18.81 5.54 0.91
N LEU A 134 -17.73 5.76 1.67
CA LEU A 134 -16.84 6.92 1.50
C LEU A 134 -16.19 6.96 0.11
N LEU A 135 -15.73 5.79 -0.37
CA LEU A 135 -15.17 5.67 -1.73
C LEU A 135 -16.23 6.00 -2.80
N ARG A 136 -17.45 5.47 -2.66
CA ARG A 136 -18.53 5.74 -3.62
C ARG A 136 -19.04 7.19 -3.59
N SER A 137 -18.73 7.95 -2.54
CA SER A 137 -19.05 9.37 -2.45
C SER A 137 -18.04 10.27 -3.15
N ALA A 138 -16.90 9.73 -3.61
CA ALA A 138 -15.91 10.46 -4.39
C ALA A 138 -16.22 10.39 -5.89
N GLU A 139 -15.75 11.38 -6.65
CA GLU A 139 -16.01 11.49 -8.09
C GLU A 139 -15.24 10.43 -8.91
N SER A 140 -13.98 10.16 -8.57
CA SER A 140 -13.10 9.21 -9.29
C SER A 140 -12.27 8.40 -8.31
N PRO A 141 -12.91 7.54 -7.50
CA PRO A 141 -12.23 6.83 -6.42
C PRO A 141 -11.30 5.73 -6.94
N ALA A 142 -10.21 5.51 -6.19
CA ALA A 142 -9.26 4.45 -6.48
C ALA A 142 -8.86 3.67 -5.23
N ILE A 143 -8.76 2.35 -5.36
CA ILE A 143 -8.19 1.45 -4.35
C ILE A 143 -6.89 0.90 -4.92
N ILE A 144 -5.78 1.05 -4.18
CA ILE A 144 -4.48 0.51 -4.54
C ILE A 144 -4.04 -0.49 -3.47
N ASN A 145 -3.95 -1.75 -3.84
CA ASN A 145 -3.52 -2.83 -2.96
C ASN A 145 -2.03 -3.09 -3.13
N VAL A 146 -1.26 -3.01 -2.06
CA VAL A 146 0.18 -3.31 -2.11
C VAL A 146 0.40 -4.81 -1.90
N ALA A 147 0.63 -5.51 -3.00
CA ALA A 147 1.03 -6.92 -3.03
C ALA A 147 2.57 -7.07 -2.87
N SER A 148 3.17 -7.95 -3.63
CA SER A 148 4.62 -8.21 -3.71
C SER A 148 4.92 -9.10 -4.91
N ILE A 149 6.15 -9.11 -5.41
CA ILE A 149 6.59 -10.15 -6.37
C ILE A 149 6.52 -11.57 -5.77
N ALA A 150 6.56 -11.71 -4.43
CA ALA A 150 6.34 -13.00 -3.76
C ALA A 150 4.93 -13.59 -4.00
N ALA A 151 3.99 -12.80 -4.53
CA ALA A 151 2.71 -13.26 -5.04
C ALA A 151 2.80 -13.90 -6.44
N ILE A 152 3.92 -13.74 -7.14
CA ILE A 152 4.10 -14.05 -8.55
C ILE A 152 5.18 -15.11 -8.76
N ILE A 153 6.30 -15.00 -8.04
CA ILE A 153 7.41 -15.94 -8.09
C ILE A 153 7.66 -16.58 -6.73
N PRO A 154 8.25 -17.79 -6.69
CA PRO A 154 8.55 -18.46 -5.43
C PRO A 154 9.48 -17.62 -4.53
N SER A 155 9.16 -17.59 -3.23
CA SER A 155 9.99 -16.99 -2.19
C SER A 155 10.17 -17.99 -1.05
N VAL A 156 11.32 -18.64 -0.99
CA VAL A 156 11.62 -19.67 0.01
C VAL A 156 11.55 -19.07 1.41
N GLY A 157 10.88 -19.75 2.33
CA GLY A 157 10.66 -19.30 3.70
C GLY A 157 9.48 -18.34 3.87
N GLN A 158 8.74 -18.02 2.81
CA GLN A 158 7.63 -17.05 2.82
C GLN A 158 6.29 -17.68 2.42
N ALA A 159 6.01 -18.92 2.77
CA ALA A 159 4.75 -19.57 2.38
C ALA A 159 3.51 -18.80 2.85
N ASN A 160 3.49 -18.28 4.08
CA ASN A 160 2.45 -17.42 4.64
C ASN A 160 2.34 -16.08 3.89
N TYR A 161 3.46 -15.40 3.69
CA TYR A 161 3.53 -14.10 3.03
C TYR A 161 3.12 -14.21 1.56
N SER A 162 3.69 -15.17 0.82
CA SER A 162 3.34 -15.42 -0.58
C SER A 162 1.86 -15.78 -0.75
N ALA A 163 1.30 -16.62 0.14
CA ALA A 163 -0.13 -16.93 0.13
C ALA A 163 -0.98 -15.66 0.35
N SER A 164 -0.65 -14.84 1.36
CA SER A 164 -1.38 -13.61 1.65
C SER A 164 -1.30 -12.61 0.48
N LYS A 165 -0.11 -12.41 -0.11
CA LYS A 165 0.09 -11.48 -1.22
C LYS A 165 -0.48 -12.00 -2.53
N GLY A 166 -0.48 -13.33 -2.77
CA GLY A 166 -1.17 -13.95 -3.89
C GLY A 166 -2.70 -13.79 -3.81
N ALA A 167 -3.27 -13.94 -2.61
CA ALA A 167 -4.69 -13.72 -2.38
C ALA A 167 -5.10 -12.26 -2.67
N ILE A 168 -4.25 -11.27 -2.38
CA ILE A 168 -4.50 -9.86 -2.71
C ILE A 168 -4.69 -9.68 -4.22
N LEU A 169 -3.95 -10.38 -5.07
CA LEU A 169 -4.09 -10.28 -6.53
C LEU A 169 -5.44 -10.82 -7.00
N GLY A 170 -5.89 -11.96 -6.45
CA GLY A 170 -7.22 -12.51 -6.72
C GLY A 170 -8.33 -11.58 -6.24
N PHE A 171 -8.22 -11.11 -5.00
CA PHE A 171 -9.14 -10.14 -4.40
C PHE A 171 -9.25 -8.85 -5.23
N THR A 172 -8.11 -8.30 -5.67
CA THR A 172 -8.06 -7.08 -6.49
C THR A 172 -8.87 -7.24 -7.77
N ARG A 173 -8.67 -8.34 -8.52
CA ARG A 173 -9.37 -8.56 -9.80
C ARG A 173 -10.88 -8.69 -9.62
N THR A 174 -11.31 -9.47 -8.64
CA THR A 174 -12.74 -9.67 -8.37
C THR A 174 -13.39 -8.37 -7.89
N LEU A 175 -12.77 -7.68 -6.93
CA LEU A 175 -13.29 -6.43 -6.42
C LEU A 175 -13.33 -5.33 -7.49
N ALA A 176 -12.35 -5.30 -8.40
CA ALA A 176 -12.34 -4.40 -9.55
C ALA A 176 -13.55 -4.62 -10.47
N ALA A 177 -13.89 -5.87 -10.78
CA ALA A 177 -15.05 -6.20 -11.61
C ALA A 177 -16.37 -5.82 -10.92
N GLU A 178 -16.47 -6.01 -9.61
CA GLU A 178 -17.67 -5.67 -8.83
C GLU A 178 -17.86 -4.16 -8.67
N LEU A 179 -16.78 -3.40 -8.54
CA LEU A 179 -16.84 -1.97 -8.19
C LEU A 179 -16.71 -1.02 -9.38
N ALA A 180 -16.18 -1.49 -10.52
CA ALA A 180 -16.04 -0.66 -11.73
C ALA A 180 -17.38 -0.06 -12.21
N PRO A 181 -18.55 -0.77 -12.16
CA PRO A 181 -19.84 -0.17 -12.52
C PRO A 181 -20.25 1.03 -11.64
N TYR A 182 -19.64 1.16 -10.47
CA TYR A 182 -19.85 2.29 -9.55
C TYR A 182 -18.74 3.34 -9.63
N GLY A 183 -17.89 3.27 -10.65
CA GLY A 183 -16.79 4.22 -10.87
C GLY A 183 -15.54 4.00 -9.99
N VAL A 184 -15.51 2.98 -9.13
CA VAL A 184 -14.36 2.69 -8.26
C VAL A 184 -13.35 1.84 -9.00
N ARG A 185 -12.15 2.35 -9.23
CA ARG A 185 -11.05 1.59 -9.81
C ARG A 185 -10.30 0.85 -8.71
N VAL A 186 -10.00 -0.42 -8.94
CA VAL A 186 -9.21 -1.23 -7.99
C VAL A 186 -8.03 -1.83 -8.75
N ASN A 187 -6.80 -1.56 -8.28
CA ASN A 187 -5.57 -2.10 -8.86
C ASN A 187 -4.62 -2.56 -7.76
N ALA A 188 -3.63 -3.35 -8.13
CA ALA A 188 -2.55 -3.77 -7.26
C ALA A 188 -1.21 -3.27 -7.80
N ILE A 189 -0.26 -3.10 -6.90
CA ILE A 189 1.17 -3.01 -7.22
C ILE A 189 1.89 -4.23 -6.61
N ALA A 190 2.92 -4.71 -7.27
CA ALA A 190 3.76 -5.80 -6.80
C ALA A 190 5.22 -5.35 -6.74
N PRO A 191 5.64 -4.69 -5.64
CA PRO A 191 7.03 -4.28 -5.48
C PRO A 191 7.96 -5.50 -5.39
N GLY A 192 9.16 -5.36 -5.98
CA GLY A 192 10.28 -6.25 -5.76
C GLY A 192 11.02 -5.94 -4.46
N MET A 193 12.33 -6.14 -4.46
CA MET A 193 13.17 -5.80 -3.31
C MET A 193 13.43 -4.29 -3.28
N ILE A 194 12.86 -3.61 -2.30
CA ILE A 194 12.91 -2.14 -2.11
C ILE A 194 13.82 -1.81 -0.93
N GLU A 195 14.66 -0.79 -1.04
CA GLU A 195 15.50 -0.29 0.05
C GLU A 195 14.62 0.15 1.23
N SER A 196 14.63 -0.62 2.31
CA SER A 196 13.77 -0.43 3.48
C SER A 196 14.40 -1.01 4.74
N LYS A 197 13.89 -0.64 5.91
CA LYS A 197 14.28 -1.25 7.19
C LYS A 197 14.03 -2.76 7.20
N MET A 198 13.04 -3.24 6.46
CA MET A 198 12.77 -4.68 6.31
C MET A 198 13.92 -5.37 5.57
N VAL A 199 14.39 -4.82 4.46
CA VAL A 199 15.50 -5.38 3.65
C VAL A 199 16.84 -5.27 4.38
N LYS A 200 17.04 -4.27 5.24
CA LYS A 200 18.24 -4.16 6.08
C LYS A 200 18.43 -5.34 7.06
N LYS A 201 17.36 -6.08 7.37
CA LYS A 201 17.42 -7.31 8.20
C LYS A 201 17.82 -8.56 7.41
N VAL A 202 17.78 -8.50 6.08
CA VAL A 202 18.16 -9.60 5.19
C VAL A 202 19.69 -9.65 5.09
N SER A 203 20.27 -10.87 5.05
CA SER A 203 21.71 -11.01 4.93
C SER A 203 22.27 -10.36 3.67
N ARG A 204 23.45 -9.74 3.77
CA ARG A 204 24.10 -9.07 2.65
C ARG A 204 24.34 -9.99 1.44
N THR A 205 24.58 -11.28 1.70
CA THR A 205 24.78 -12.29 0.64
C THR A 205 23.49 -12.48 -0.16
N VAL A 206 22.34 -12.60 0.50
CA VAL A 206 21.04 -12.73 -0.15
C VAL A 206 20.72 -11.45 -0.95
N VAL A 207 20.90 -10.26 -0.35
CA VAL A 207 20.70 -8.98 -1.03
C VAL A 207 21.55 -8.87 -2.30
N ARG A 208 22.86 -9.25 -2.22
CA ARG A 208 23.74 -9.25 -3.40
C ARG A 208 23.26 -10.22 -4.47
N GLY A 209 22.86 -11.44 -4.09
CA GLY A 209 22.34 -12.44 -5.02
C GLY A 209 21.11 -11.94 -5.77
N VAL A 210 20.14 -11.40 -5.05
CA VAL A 210 18.92 -10.83 -5.66
C VAL A 210 19.28 -9.62 -6.55
N THR A 211 20.12 -8.69 -6.07
CA THR A 211 20.56 -7.53 -6.86
C THR A 211 21.24 -7.94 -8.15
N ALA A 212 22.04 -9.01 -8.13
CA ALA A 212 22.67 -9.55 -9.34
C ALA A 212 21.67 -10.16 -10.35
N SER A 213 20.49 -10.58 -9.89
CA SER A 213 19.42 -11.10 -10.75
C SER A 213 18.50 -10.00 -11.29
N ILE A 214 18.48 -8.83 -10.68
CA ILE A 214 17.70 -7.68 -11.16
C ILE A 214 18.38 -7.08 -12.39
N PRO A 215 17.71 -6.96 -13.55
CA PRO A 215 18.27 -6.33 -14.75
C PRO A 215 18.83 -4.93 -14.51
N LEU A 216 18.15 -4.09 -13.73
CA LEU A 216 18.63 -2.74 -13.35
C LEU A 216 19.79 -2.75 -12.34
N ARG A 217 20.24 -3.93 -11.84
CA ARG A 217 21.41 -4.12 -10.97
C ARG A 217 21.39 -3.30 -9.67
N ARG A 218 20.21 -2.93 -9.18
CA ARG A 218 20.02 -2.21 -7.92
C ARG A 218 18.69 -2.58 -7.27
N LEU A 219 18.56 -2.29 -6.01
CA LEU A 219 17.25 -2.30 -5.33
C LEU A 219 16.39 -1.12 -5.81
N GLY A 220 15.07 -1.27 -5.72
CA GLY A 220 14.15 -0.16 -5.91
C GLY A 220 14.17 0.79 -4.72
N LYS A 221 13.74 2.03 -4.93
CA LYS A 221 13.55 3.03 -3.87
C LYS A 221 12.08 3.11 -3.50
N CYS A 222 11.76 3.48 -2.24
CA CYS A 222 10.38 3.68 -1.80
C CYS A 222 9.65 4.72 -2.66
N ASP A 223 10.33 5.76 -3.11
CA ASP A 223 9.77 6.79 -4.00
C ASP A 223 9.32 6.23 -5.36
N GLU A 224 10.01 5.23 -5.90
CA GLU A 224 9.63 4.60 -7.18
C GLU A 224 8.30 3.84 -7.03
N VAL A 225 8.09 3.21 -5.87
CA VAL A 225 6.81 2.58 -5.52
C VAL A 225 5.72 3.64 -5.32
N ALA A 226 6.03 4.69 -4.55
CA ALA A 226 5.09 5.75 -4.22
C ALA A 226 4.61 6.52 -5.47
N ASN A 227 5.49 6.79 -6.44
CA ASN A 227 5.13 7.43 -7.70
C ASN A 227 4.08 6.62 -8.48
N THR A 228 4.23 5.28 -8.51
CA THR A 228 3.24 4.40 -9.16
C THR A 228 1.90 4.41 -8.41
N VAL A 229 1.93 4.47 -7.07
CA VAL A 229 0.70 4.57 -6.26
C VAL A 229 -0.04 5.87 -6.54
N VAL A 230 0.66 7.01 -6.60
CA VAL A 230 0.07 8.32 -6.94
C VAL A 230 -0.50 8.30 -8.35
N TYR A 231 0.22 7.75 -9.33
CA TYR A 231 -0.29 7.58 -10.70
C TYR A 231 -1.59 6.77 -10.72
N LEU A 232 -1.65 5.64 -10.03
CA LEU A 232 -2.87 4.82 -9.95
C LEU A 232 -4.01 5.53 -9.19
N GLY A 233 -3.71 6.43 -8.27
CA GLY A 233 -4.68 7.29 -7.58
C GLY A 233 -5.22 8.44 -8.42
N SER A 234 -4.58 8.77 -9.54
CA SER A 234 -4.93 9.89 -10.41
C SER A 234 -5.87 9.49 -11.57
N THR A 235 -6.50 10.48 -12.24
CA THR A 235 -7.29 10.26 -13.45
C THR A 235 -6.43 9.90 -14.66
N ALA A 236 -5.10 10.10 -14.61
CA ALA A 236 -4.18 9.62 -15.64
C ALA A 236 -4.21 8.09 -15.80
N SER A 237 -4.71 7.37 -14.78
CA SER A 237 -4.93 5.92 -14.81
C SER A 237 -6.43 5.52 -14.93
N SER A 238 -7.28 6.43 -15.43
CA SER A 238 -8.74 6.25 -15.47
C SER A 238 -9.22 5.00 -16.22
N TYR A 239 -8.43 4.47 -17.12
CA TYR A 239 -8.74 3.24 -17.88
C TYR A 239 -7.97 2.00 -17.40
N ILE A 240 -7.31 2.09 -16.21
CA ILE A 240 -6.58 0.97 -15.59
C ILE A 240 -7.43 0.41 -14.45
N VAL A 241 -7.95 -0.81 -14.64
CA VAL A 241 -8.85 -1.49 -13.70
C VAL A 241 -8.46 -2.97 -13.59
N GLY A 242 -8.36 -3.51 -12.39
CA GLY A 242 -8.05 -4.91 -12.10
C GLY A 242 -6.62 -5.33 -12.39
N GLN A 243 -5.71 -4.39 -12.63
CA GLN A 243 -4.34 -4.67 -13.04
C GLN A 243 -3.40 -4.82 -11.85
N THR A 244 -2.31 -5.56 -12.08
CA THR A 244 -1.18 -5.64 -11.15
C THR A 244 0.05 -5.07 -11.85
N ILE A 245 0.56 -3.93 -11.33
CA ILE A 245 1.79 -3.32 -11.85
C ILE A 245 2.98 -3.82 -11.03
N VAL A 246 3.90 -4.50 -11.70
CA VAL A 246 5.14 -5.00 -11.10
C VAL A 246 6.19 -3.88 -11.09
N ILE A 247 6.84 -3.66 -9.94
CA ILE A 247 7.84 -2.60 -9.73
C ILE A 247 9.09 -3.26 -9.13
N ASP A 248 9.93 -3.87 -9.96
CA ASP A 248 11.00 -4.77 -9.50
C ASP A 248 12.32 -4.66 -10.27
N GLY A 249 12.46 -3.65 -11.13
CA GLY A 249 13.67 -3.44 -11.93
C GLY A 249 13.87 -4.51 -13.01
N GLY A 250 12.80 -5.19 -13.40
CA GLY A 250 12.79 -6.21 -14.46
C GLY A 250 13.09 -7.63 -13.96
N LEU A 251 13.06 -7.88 -12.64
CA LEU A 251 13.30 -9.22 -12.09
C LEU A 251 12.23 -10.22 -12.55
N VAL A 252 10.98 -9.78 -12.68
CA VAL A 252 9.85 -10.56 -13.21
C VAL A 252 9.33 -9.88 -14.47
N MET A 253 9.65 -10.44 -15.64
CA MET A 253 9.11 -9.99 -16.93
C MET A 253 8.08 -11.01 -17.43
N ARG A 254 6.84 -10.57 -17.60
CA ARG A 254 5.73 -11.38 -18.11
C ARG A 254 4.90 -10.57 -19.10
#